data_3e674a8f834974ef4073c4d1be86df1e
#
_entry.id   3e674a8f834974ef4073c4d1be86df1e
#
_cell.length_a   1.000
_cell.length_b   1.000
_cell.length_c   1.000
_cell.angle_alpha   90.00
_cell.angle_beta   90.00
_cell.angle_gamma   90.00
#
_symmetry.space_group_name_H-M   'P 1'
#
loop_
_entity.id
_entity.type
_entity.pdbx_description
1 polymer ?
#
loop_
_entity_poly.entity_id
_entity_poly.type
_entity_poly.pdbx_seq_one_letter_code
_entity_poly.pdbx_strand_id
1 'polypeptide(L)'
;MGTLFGDETLPRPAQEVAPGCHWVPGWLDAGQQAWVVRQYRRWAAGPVPAHRPAVRGGRMSVSMVPFGWVWTSAGYARTGEQDEAPLPVPDWMVRLYRRAVAATGFDAWAESAPDAALVNHYLPDASMGMHRDADELTAAPVVSLSVGDACTFRFGSTETRTRPWTDIRLESGDLVVFGGPARRAFHGVPRIHPGTAGPQVAAAQAEAELPGRLNITLRVTGLQR
;
A
#
# COMPACT_ATOMS: atom_id res chain seq x y z
N MET A 1 27.20 -27.21 -11.94
CA MET A 1 27.76 -26.54 -10.75
C MET A 1 26.56 -26.18 -9.89
N GLY A 2 26.33 -26.93 -8.80
CA GLY A 2 25.26 -26.60 -7.85
C GLY A 2 25.60 -25.28 -7.16
N THR A 3 24.63 -24.41 -7.01
CA THR A 3 24.77 -23.19 -6.20
C THR A 3 25.03 -23.60 -4.74
N LEU A 4 26.00 -22.95 -4.08
CA LEU A 4 26.39 -23.23 -2.71
C LEU A 4 25.26 -23.01 -1.69
N PHE A 5 24.23 -22.27 -2.10
CA PHE A 5 22.99 -22.01 -1.42
C PHE A 5 21.87 -22.39 -2.40
N GLY A 6 21.00 -23.31 -2.01
CA GLY A 6 19.77 -23.58 -2.77
C GLY A 6 18.97 -22.30 -3.03
N ASP A 7 17.78 -22.40 -3.61
CA ASP A 7 16.85 -21.26 -3.85
C ASP A 7 16.36 -20.54 -2.55
N GLU A 8 17.03 -20.77 -1.42
CA GLU A 8 16.78 -20.06 -0.16
C GLU A 8 17.27 -18.62 -0.28
N THR A 9 16.32 -17.71 -0.48
CA THR A 9 16.58 -16.27 -0.37
C THR A 9 17.10 -15.98 1.05
N LEU A 10 18.20 -15.22 1.14
CA LEU A 10 18.72 -14.78 2.43
C LEU A 10 17.60 -14.10 3.25
N PRO A 11 17.53 -14.36 4.57
CA PRO A 11 16.55 -13.72 5.44
C PRO A 11 16.62 -12.19 5.31
N ARG A 12 15.50 -11.57 5.07
CA ARG A 12 15.35 -10.11 5.09
C ARG A 12 14.81 -9.72 6.46
N PRO A 13 15.63 -9.19 7.40
CA PRO A 13 15.17 -8.85 8.74
C PRO A 13 14.26 -7.62 8.69
N ALA A 14 13.28 -7.58 9.61
CA ALA A 14 12.54 -6.35 9.86
C ALA A 14 13.49 -5.26 10.34
N GLN A 15 13.27 -4.02 9.89
CA GLN A 15 14.13 -2.89 10.25
C GLN A 15 13.38 -1.57 10.26
N GLU A 16 13.84 -0.64 11.08
CA GLU A 16 13.48 0.75 11.00
C GLU A 16 14.37 1.42 9.94
N VAL A 17 13.77 1.84 8.83
CA VAL A 17 14.48 2.40 7.65
C VAL A 17 14.70 3.90 7.76
N ALA A 18 13.91 4.55 8.61
CA ALA A 18 14.05 5.93 9.04
C ALA A 18 13.27 6.07 10.37
N PRO A 19 13.59 7.05 11.24
CA PRO A 19 12.86 7.24 12.49
C PRO A 19 11.35 7.27 12.30
N GLY A 20 10.65 6.27 12.84
CA GLY A 20 9.19 6.08 12.71
C GLY A 20 8.74 5.46 11.38
N CYS A 21 9.64 4.90 10.56
CA CYS A 21 9.30 4.12 9.37
C CYS A 21 9.88 2.72 9.48
N HIS A 22 9.00 1.72 9.58
CA HIS A 22 9.35 0.32 9.77
C HIS A 22 9.02 -0.48 8.52
N TRP A 23 9.94 -1.32 8.07
CA TRP A 23 9.76 -2.30 7.02
C TRP A 23 9.83 -3.70 7.61
N VAL A 24 8.80 -4.50 7.36
CA VAL A 24 8.70 -5.90 7.81
C VAL A 24 8.53 -6.79 6.58
N PRO A 25 9.60 -7.44 6.12
CA PRO A 25 9.54 -8.35 4.98
C PRO A 25 8.68 -9.59 5.25
N GLY A 26 7.96 -10.04 4.21
CA GLY A 26 7.22 -11.30 4.27
C GLY A 26 6.10 -11.33 5.31
N TRP A 27 5.50 -10.20 5.61
CA TRP A 27 4.39 -10.07 6.58
C TRP A 27 3.16 -10.91 6.21
N LEU A 28 2.83 -10.96 4.92
CA LEU A 28 1.78 -11.83 4.39
C LEU A 28 2.40 -13.10 3.83
N ASP A 29 1.82 -14.25 4.16
CA ASP A 29 2.18 -15.51 3.50
C ASP A 29 1.67 -15.56 2.04
N ALA A 30 2.17 -16.52 1.26
CA ALA A 30 1.85 -16.63 -0.16
C ALA A 30 0.35 -16.91 -0.43
N GLY A 31 -0.33 -17.61 0.49
CA GLY A 31 -1.78 -17.87 0.39
C GLY A 31 -2.59 -16.59 0.57
N GLN A 32 -2.24 -15.78 1.56
CA GLN A 32 -2.86 -14.46 1.82
C GLN A 32 -2.65 -13.50 0.64
N GLN A 33 -1.45 -13.47 0.10
CA GLN A 33 -1.12 -12.66 -1.08
C GLN A 33 -1.94 -13.07 -2.30
N ALA A 34 -2.00 -14.37 -2.61
CA ALA A 34 -2.78 -14.90 -3.72
C ALA A 34 -4.30 -14.64 -3.53
N TRP A 35 -4.79 -14.70 -2.29
CA TRP A 35 -6.16 -14.34 -1.98
C TRP A 35 -6.45 -12.86 -2.31
N VAL A 36 -5.56 -11.93 -1.93
CA VAL A 36 -5.70 -10.50 -2.27
C VAL A 36 -5.80 -10.29 -3.77
N VAL A 37 -4.94 -10.96 -4.55
CA VAL A 37 -4.96 -10.88 -6.03
C VAL A 37 -6.32 -11.31 -6.58
N ARG A 38 -6.83 -12.48 -6.13
CA ARG A 38 -8.15 -12.99 -6.58
C ARG A 38 -9.31 -12.09 -6.18
N GLN A 39 -9.24 -11.40 -5.02
CA GLN A 39 -10.30 -10.48 -4.59
C GLN A 39 -10.32 -9.17 -5.37
N TYR A 40 -9.19 -8.73 -5.93
CA TYR A 40 -9.07 -7.40 -6.54
C TYR A 40 -10.13 -7.13 -7.61
N ARG A 41 -10.40 -8.09 -8.51
CA ARG A 41 -11.43 -7.91 -9.56
C ARG A 41 -12.82 -7.60 -8.99
N ARG A 42 -13.19 -8.28 -7.90
CA ARG A 42 -14.45 -8.03 -7.20
C ARG A 42 -14.49 -6.63 -6.60
N TRP A 43 -13.39 -6.20 -5.98
CA TRP A 43 -13.30 -4.86 -5.42
C TRP A 43 -13.30 -3.80 -6.52
N ALA A 44 -12.58 -4.03 -7.61
CA ALA A 44 -12.48 -3.13 -8.76
C ALA A 44 -13.81 -2.93 -9.50
N ALA A 45 -14.74 -3.88 -9.40
CA ALA A 45 -16.10 -3.81 -9.91
C ALA A 45 -17.13 -3.39 -8.85
N GLY A 46 -16.66 -2.89 -7.70
CA GLY A 46 -17.53 -2.43 -6.60
C GLY A 46 -18.31 -1.15 -6.93
N PRO A 47 -19.10 -0.63 -5.97
CA PRO A 47 -19.94 0.57 -6.20
C PRO A 47 -19.12 1.76 -6.72
N VAL A 48 -17.98 2.06 -6.09
CA VAL A 48 -16.98 2.99 -6.66
C VAL A 48 -15.95 2.13 -7.38
N PRO A 49 -16.00 2.01 -8.71
CA PRO A 49 -15.13 1.12 -9.44
C PRO A 49 -13.68 1.60 -9.45
N ALA A 50 -12.77 0.69 -9.81
CA ALA A 50 -11.37 1.06 -9.97
C ALA A 50 -11.22 2.18 -10.99
N HIS A 51 -10.57 3.24 -10.60
CA HIS A 51 -10.37 4.42 -11.44
C HIS A 51 -8.97 5.03 -11.26
N ARG A 52 -8.57 5.85 -12.22
CA ARG A 52 -7.34 6.65 -12.13
C ARG A 52 -7.70 8.07 -11.70
N PRO A 53 -7.39 8.48 -10.46
CA PRO A 53 -7.75 9.81 -9.98
C PRO A 53 -7.19 10.92 -10.85
N ALA A 54 -7.96 11.99 -11.03
CA ALA A 54 -7.47 13.21 -11.65
C ALA A 54 -6.55 13.94 -10.66
N VAL A 55 -5.42 14.42 -11.17
CA VAL A 55 -4.45 15.22 -10.43
C VAL A 55 -4.04 16.43 -11.26
N ARG A 56 -3.36 17.40 -10.63
CA ARG A 56 -2.87 18.57 -11.37
C ARG A 56 -1.95 18.12 -12.51
N GLY A 57 -2.37 18.36 -13.74
CA GLY A 57 -1.61 18.03 -14.95
C GLY A 57 -1.99 16.71 -15.63
N GLY A 58 -3.07 16.03 -15.19
CA GLY A 58 -3.54 14.81 -15.85
C GLY A 58 -4.23 13.80 -14.94
N ARG A 59 -4.05 12.53 -15.24
CA ARG A 59 -4.52 11.40 -14.43
C ARG A 59 -3.33 10.59 -13.92
N MET A 60 -3.48 10.00 -12.73
CA MET A 60 -2.50 9.07 -12.20
C MET A 60 -2.30 7.87 -13.14
N SER A 61 -1.07 7.33 -13.20
CA SER A 61 -0.80 6.06 -13.88
C SER A 61 -1.27 4.85 -13.08
N VAL A 62 -1.60 5.06 -11.81
CA VAL A 62 -2.06 4.04 -10.85
C VAL A 62 -3.58 4.04 -10.80
N SER A 63 -4.19 2.86 -10.89
CA SER A 63 -5.62 2.66 -10.67
C SER A 63 -5.87 2.43 -9.19
N MET A 64 -6.98 2.95 -8.65
CA MET A 64 -7.29 2.98 -7.23
C MET A 64 -8.70 2.46 -6.97
N VAL A 65 -8.85 1.56 -6.00
CA VAL A 65 -10.13 1.13 -5.44
C VAL A 65 -10.23 1.68 -4.03
N PRO A 66 -11.20 2.55 -3.74
CA PRO A 66 -11.38 3.11 -2.41
C PRO A 66 -12.27 2.21 -1.53
N PHE A 67 -11.98 2.24 -0.21
CA PHE A 67 -12.83 1.69 0.84
C PHE A 67 -13.05 2.75 1.93
N GLY A 68 -14.27 2.85 2.44
CA GLY A 68 -14.66 3.79 3.50
C GLY A 68 -14.79 5.24 3.03
N TRP A 69 -13.74 5.78 2.46
CA TRP A 69 -13.67 7.12 1.87
C TRP A 69 -13.07 7.07 0.46
N VAL A 70 -13.55 7.94 -0.41
CA VAL A 70 -12.98 8.13 -1.76
C VAL A 70 -11.93 9.22 -1.69
N TRP A 71 -10.69 8.89 -2.04
CA TRP A 71 -9.63 9.90 -2.15
C TRP A 71 -9.69 10.61 -3.50
N THR A 72 -9.59 11.94 -3.46
CA THR A 72 -9.49 12.83 -4.61
C THR A 72 -8.33 13.81 -4.42
N SER A 73 -7.94 14.54 -5.45
CA SER A 73 -6.91 15.59 -5.33
C SER A 73 -7.32 16.78 -4.43
N ALA A 74 -8.58 16.87 -4.04
CA ALA A 74 -9.10 17.86 -3.10
C ALA A 74 -9.26 17.30 -1.66
N GLY A 75 -8.85 16.05 -1.41
CA GLY A 75 -9.00 15.36 -0.13
C GLY A 75 -10.02 14.21 -0.21
N TYR A 76 -10.51 13.76 0.95
CA TYR A 76 -11.46 12.67 1.05
C TYR A 76 -12.90 13.12 0.79
N ALA A 77 -13.64 12.34 0.00
CA ALA A 77 -15.05 12.48 -0.27
C ALA A 77 -15.84 11.26 0.25
N ARG A 78 -17.13 11.43 0.55
CA ARG A 78 -18.01 10.34 1.02
C ARG A 78 -18.46 9.42 -0.11
N THR A 79 -18.54 9.97 -1.31
CA THR A 79 -19.07 9.29 -2.50
C THR A 79 -18.14 9.49 -3.69
N GLY A 80 -18.27 8.63 -4.69
CA GLY A 80 -17.63 8.75 -5.98
C GLY A 80 -18.31 9.79 -6.89
N GLU A 81 -17.92 9.83 -8.16
CA GLU A 81 -18.39 10.83 -9.14
C GLU A 81 -19.89 10.70 -9.46
N GLN A 82 -20.48 9.51 -9.29
CA GLN A 82 -21.92 9.23 -9.55
C GLN A 82 -22.72 9.13 -8.25
N ASP A 83 -22.22 9.71 -7.16
CA ASP A 83 -22.81 9.72 -5.81
C ASP A 83 -22.90 8.32 -5.15
N GLU A 84 -22.13 7.37 -5.63
CA GLU A 84 -22.02 6.03 -5.05
C GLU A 84 -21.08 6.01 -3.84
N ALA A 85 -21.49 5.33 -2.75
CA ALA A 85 -20.64 5.14 -1.59
C ALA A 85 -19.61 4.01 -1.85
N PRO A 86 -18.34 4.18 -1.44
CA PRO A 86 -17.34 3.11 -1.56
C PRO A 86 -17.69 1.93 -0.64
N LEU A 87 -17.12 0.77 -0.93
CA LEU A 87 -17.20 -0.38 -0.03
C LEU A 87 -16.72 0.01 1.38
N PRO A 88 -17.34 -0.47 2.45
CA PRO A 88 -16.84 -0.25 3.80
C PRO A 88 -15.47 -0.92 3.98
N VAL A 89 -14.64 -0.37 4.86
CA VAL A 89 -13.38 -1.05 5.26
C VAL A 89 -13.75 -2.35 5.97
N PRO A 90 -13.37 -3.52 5.44
CA PRO A 90 -13.79 -4.80 6.02
C PRO A 90 -12.98 -5.12 7.29
N ASP A 91 -13.57 -5.94 8.18
CA ASP A 91 -12.98 -6.30 9.48
C ASP A 91 -11.58 -6.90 9.38
N TRP A 92 -11.27 -7.63 8.29
CA TRP A 92 -9.93 -8.20 8.13
C TRP A 92 -8.86 -7.11 7.92
N MET A 93 -9.20 -5.99 7.25
CA MET A 93 -8.31 -4.83 7.12
C MET A 93 -8.11 -4.14 8.46
N VAL A 94 -9.16 -4.05 9.28
CA VAL A 94 -9.06 -3.49 10.65
C VAL A 94 -8.13 -4.34 11.51
N ARG A 95 -8.33 -5.67 11.52
CA ARG A 95 -7.46 -6.60 12.26
C ARG A 95 -6.01 -6.54 11.77
N LEU A 96 -5.81 -6.43 10.46
CA LEU A 96 -4.48 -6.33 9.88
C LEU A 96 -3.79 -5.03 10.29
N TYR A 97 -4.50 -3.89 10.24
CA TYR A 97 -3.98 -2.61 10.70
C TYR A 97 -3.51 -2.69 12.16
N ARG A 98 -4.35 -3.18 13.07
CA ARG A 98 -4.04 -3.31 14.49
C ARG A 98 -2.80 -4.17 14.73
N ARG A 99 -2.72 -5.31 14.06
CA ARG A 99 -1.54 -6.18 14.14
C ARG A 99 -0.27 -5.50 13.61
N ALA A 100 -0.37 -4.76 12.51
CA ALA A 100 0.76 -4.06 11.91
C ALA A 100 1.29 -2.94 12.80
N VAL A 101 0.42 -2.11 13.37
CA VAL A 101 0.84 -1.01 14.26
C VAL A 101 1.42 -1.54 15.57
N ALA A 102 0.85 -2.60 16.15
CA ALA A 102 1.39 -3.25 17.35
C ALA A 102 2.78 -3.87 17.08
N ALA A 103 2.96 -4.54 15.93
CA ALA A 103 4.24 -5.16 15.57
C ALA A 103 5.36 -4.14 15.28
N THR A 104 5.05 -2.88 15.12
CA THR A 104 5.99 -1.80 14.77
C THR A 104 6.11 -0.74 15.89
N GLY A 105 5.61 -1.03 17.10
CA GLY A 105 5.79 -0.18 18.28
C GLY A 105 4.88 1.05 18.33
N PHE A 106 3.81 1.10 17.51
CA PHE A 106 2.82 2.18 17.58
C PHE A 106 1.64 1.82 18.50
N ASP A 107 1.93 1.35 19.73
CA ASP A 107 0.97 0.79 20.68
C ASP A 107 -0.20 1.73 21.01
N ALA A 108 0.03 3.03 21.02
CA ALA A 108 -1.02 4.04 21.22
C ALA A 108 -2.14 3.96 20.16
N TRP A 109 -1.90 3.31 19.02
CA TRP A 109 -2.83 3.15 17.91
C TRP A 109 -3.33 1.72 17.72
N ALA A 110 -2.93 0.78 18.60
CA ALA A 110 -3.24 -0.65 18.47
C ALA A 110 -4.75 -0.95 18.46
N GLU A 111 -5.57 -0.14 19.14
CA GLU A 111 -7.03 -0.27 19.16
C GLU A 111 -7.74 0.57 18.09
N SER A 112 -7.00 1.37 17.33
CA SER A 112 -7.60 2.18 16.26
C SER A 112 -8.13 1.33 15.11
N ALA A 113 -9.13 1.85 14.42
CA ALA A 113 -9.69 1.22 13.24
C ALA A 113 -9.48 2.15 12.02
N PRO A 114 -8.85 1.68 10.94
CA PRO A 114 -8.80 2.42 9.72
C PRO A 114 -10.22 2.60 9.16
N ASP A 115 -10.55 3.79 8.76
CA ASP A 115 -11.82 4.17 8.14
C ASP A 115 -11.67 4.47 6.66
N ALA A 116 -10.43 4.52 6.16
CA ALA A 116 -10.10 4.59 4.74
C ALA A 116 -9.07 3.53 4.35
N ALA A 117 -9.27 2.90 3.21
CA ALA A 117 -8.28 2.07 2.56
C ALA A 117 -8.25 2.35 1.06
N LEU A 118 -7.04 2.36 0.48
CA LEU A 118 -6.83 2.49 -0.95
C LEU A 118 -6.12 1.25 -1.46
N VAL A 119 -6.73 0.53 -2.38
CA VAL A 119 -6.08 -0.56 -3.10
C VAL A 119 -5.59 -0.04 -4.43
N ASN A 120 -4.30 0.23 -4.49
CA ASN A 120 -3.63 0.79 -5.65
C ASN A 120 -3.12 -0.33 -6.57
N HIS A 121 -3.48 -0.30 -7.84
CA HIS A 121 -2.95 -1.21 -8.86
C HIS A 121 -1.97 -0.47 -9.76
N TYR A 122 -0.73 -0.93 -9.73
CA TYR A 122 0.37 -0.47 -10.58
C TYR A 122 0.57 -1.46 -11.72
N LEU A 123 0.33 -1.03 -12.95
CA LEU A 123 0.82 -1.75 -14.12
C LEU A 123 2.36 -1.73 -14.16
N PRO A 124 3.01 -2.59 -14.96
CA PRO A 124 4.47 -2.68 -15.00
C PRO A 124 5.21 -1.37 -15.29
N ASP A 125 4.59 -0.46 -16.02
CA ASP A 125 5.10 0.87 -16.41
C ASP A 125 4.61 2.01 -15.51
N ALA A 126 3.74 1.70 -14.52
CA ALA A 126 3.19 2.70 -13.64
C ALA A 126 4.20 3.16 -12.56
N SER A 127 4.04 4.39 -12.14
CA SER A 127 4.83 4.98 -11.05
C SER A 127 4.00 5.96 -10.23
N MET A 128 4.48 6.26 -9.03
CA MET A 128 3.92 7.29 -8.18
C MET A 128 5.05 8.23 -7.72
N GLY A 129 4.93 9.49 -8.06
CA GLY A 129 5.89 10.52 -7.66
C GLY A 129 5.94 10.71 -6.14
N MET A 130 6.98 11.40 -5.67
CA MET A 130 7.11 11.75 -4.26
C MET A 130 5.94 12.62 -3.80
N HIS A 131 5.18 12.14 -2.85
CA HIS A 131 4.01 12.78 -2.23
C HIS A 131 4.03 12.54 -0.73
N ARG A 132 3.14 13.20 0.00
CA ARG A 132 2.89 12.93 1.42
C ARG A 132 1.41 12.69 1.62
N ASP A 133 1.09 11.80 2.56
CA ASP A 133 -0.27 11.58 3.04
C ASP A 133 -0.59 12.66 4.08
N ALA A 134 -1.37 13.67 3.67
CA ALA A 134 -1.61 14.87 4.47
C ALA A 134 -3.08 15.24 4.62
N ASP A 135 -3.99 14.43 4.05
CA ASP A 135 -5.43 14.70 4.04
C ASP A 135 -6.13 14.15 5.29
N GLU A 136 -5.42 13.37 6.12
CA GLU A 136 -5.94 12.84 7.39
C GLU A 136 -5.80 13.87 8.53
N LEU A 137 -6.83 13.95 9.38
CA LEU A 137 -6.85 14.82 10.57
C LEU A 137 -6.14 14.20 11.78
N THR A 138 -5.77 12.90 11.70
CA THR A 138 -5.10 12.19 12.78
C THR A 138 -3.60 12.04 12.52
N ALA A 139 -2.86 11.75 13.60
CA ALA A 139 -1.44 11.36 13.54
C ALA A 139 -1.27 9.82 13.51
N ALA A 140 -2.34 9.07 13.31
CA ALA A 140 -2.30 7.61 13.23
C ALA A 140 -1.31 7.14 12.16
N PRO A 141 -0.56 6.05 12.41
CA PRO A 141 0.35 5.49 11.42
C PRO A 141 -0.37 5.08 10.14
N VAL A 142 0.34 5.17 9.03
CA VAL A 142 -0.08 4.59 7.75
C VAL A 142 0.46 3.18 7.67
N VAL A 143 -0.40 2.23 7.32
CA VAL A 143 -0.05 0.83 7.08
C VAL A 143 -0.12 0.56 5.58
N SER A 144 0.96 0.07 5.00
CA SER A 144 1.10 -0.16 3.56
C SER A 144 1.59 -1.58 3.29
N LEU A 145 0.81 -2.34 2.52
CA LEU A 145 1.09 -3.73 2.14
C LEU A 145 1.38 -3.84 0.65
N SER A 146 2.36 -4.65 0.29
CA SER A 146 2.75 -4.92 -1.10
C SER A 146 2.34 -6.33 -1.51
N VAL A 147 1.73 -6.51 -2.68
CA VAL A 147 1.37 -7.81 -3.24
C VAL A 147 1.62 -7.80 -4.76
N GLY A 148 2.18 -8.87 -5.30
CA GLY A 148 2.50 -8.98 -6.73
C GLY A 148 3.96 -8.65 -7.02
N ASP A 149 4.22 -7.89 -8.08
CA ASP A 149 5.57 -7.53 -8.46
C ASP A 149 6.25 -6.63 -7.43
N ALA A 150 7.55 -6.80 -7.27
CA ALA A 150 8.37 -5.94 -6.43
C ALA A 150 8.41 -4.51 -6.97
N CYS A 151 8.68 -3.55 -6.10
CA CYS A 151 8.86 -2.17 -6.48
C CYS A 151 10.07 -1.54 -5.79
N THR A 152 10.55 -0.44 -6.35
CA THR A 152 11.37 0.51 -5.61
C THR A 152 10.43 1.43 -4.84
N PHE A 153 10.45 1.36 -3.52
CA PHE A 153 9.76 2.31 -2.64
C PHE A 153 10.77 3.33 -2.17
N ARG A 154 10.50 4.58 -2.47
CA ARG A 154 11.36 5.72 -2.11
C ARG A 154 10.79 6.43 -0.90
N PHE A 155 11.62 6.58 0.14
CA PHE A 155 11.24 7.24 1.38
C PHE A 155 12.18 8.41 1.68
N GLY A 156 11.63 9.58 1.90
CA GLY A 156 12.35 10.84 2.11
C GLY A 156 12.07 11.46 3.47
N SER A 157 12.34 12.74 3.60
CA SER A 157 12.09 13.54 4.80
C SER A 157 10.64 14.05 4.88
N THR A 158 10.31 14.69 6.00
CA THR A 158 9.05 15.42 6.17
C THR A 158 9.09 16.84 5.61
N GLU A 159 10.26 17.35 5.25
CA GLU A 159 10.49 18.75 4.86
C GLU A 159 10.41 18.96 3.36
N THR A 160 11.06 18.08 2.59
CA THR A 160 11.19 18.24 1.15
C THR A 160 10.99 16.94 0.40
N ARG A 161 10.45 17.02 -0.82
CA ARG A 161 10.34 15.89 -1.75
C ARG A 161 11.62 15.60 -2.53
N THR A 162 12.66 16.42 -2.34
CA THR A 162 13.96 16.24 -2.99
C THR A 162 14.88 15.39 -2.11
N ARG A 163 16.06 15.04 -2.62
CA ARG A 163 17.10 14.31 -1.84
C ARG A 163 17.46 15.03 -0.53
N PRO A 164 17.88 14.29 0.50
CA PRO A 164 18.16 12.84 0.51
C PRO A 164 16.90 11.98 0.67
N TRP A 165 16.93 10.77 0.11
CA TRP A 165 15.95 9.73 0.32
C TRP A 165 16.60 8.35 0.35
N THR A 166 15.89 7.37 0.93
CA THR A 166 16.25 5.95 0.95
C THR A 166 15.36 5.18 0.00
N ASP A 167 15.95 4.37 -0.87
CA ASP A 167 15.22 3.45 -1.74
C ASP A 167 15.22 2.05 -1.10
N ILE A 168 14.03 1.46 -0.98
CA ILE A 168 13.79 0.14 -0.43
C ILE A 168 13.19 -0.71 -1.55
N ARG A 169 13.72 -1.92 -1.76
CA ARG A 169 13.06 -2.90 -2.62
C ARG A 169 11.99 -3.61 -1.81
N LEU A 170 10.73 -3.25 -2.03
CA LEU A 170 9.59 -3.97 -1.46
C LEU A 170 9.22 -5.13 -2.38
N GLU A 171 9.05 -6.31 -1.79
CA GLU A 171 8.60 -7.52 -2.47
C GLU A 171 7.16 -7.85 -2.08
N SER A 172 6.60 -8.87 -2.74
CA SER A 172 5.27 -9.37 -2.42
C SER A 172 5.22 -9.88 -0.97
N GLY A 173 4.19 -9.47 -0.23
CA GLY A 173 4.01 -9.80 1.18
C GLY A 173 4.65 -8.82 2.16
N ASP A 174 5.44 -7.86 1.70
CA ASP A 174 6.09 -6.87 2.57
C ASP A 174 5.11 -5.85 3.13
N LEU A 175 5.36 -5.49 4.39
CA LEU A 175 4.66 -4.44 5.12
C LEU A 175 5.59 -3.24 5.33
N VAL A 176 5.06 -2.04 5.15
CA VAL A 176 5.66 -0.78 5.63
C VAL A 176 4.66 -0.09 6.54
N VAL A 177 5.12 0.35 7.71
CA VAL A 177 4.32 1.18 8.63
C VAL A 177 5.12 2.44 8.93
N PHE A 178 4.51 3.60 8.73
CA PHE A 178 5.16 4.87 9.07
C PHE A 178 4.22 5.78 9.85
N GLY A 179 4.74 6.33 10.94
CA GLY A 179 4.01 7.14 11.92
C GLY A 179 4.95 8.01 12.74
N GLY A 180 4.44 8.69 13.76
CA GLY A 180 5.25 9.54 14.60
C GLY A 180 6.05 10.57 13.80
N PRO A 181 7.39 10.62 13.93
CA PRO A 181 8.23 11.55 13.17
C PRO A 181 8.17 11.36 11.65
N ALA A 182 7.86 10.14 11.19
CA ALA A 182 7.76 9.83 9.76
C ALA A 182 6.35 10.03 9.18
N ARG A 183 5.33 10.33 9.98
CA ARG A 183 3.92 10.32 9.55
C ARG A 183 3.65 11.17 8.31
N ARG A 184 4.36 12.24 8.14
CA ARG A 184 4.22 13.16 7.00
C ARG A 184 5.44 13.16 6.08
N ALA A 185 6.23 12.09 6.08
CA ALA A 185 7.38 11.96 5.20
C ALA A 185 6.94 11.83 3.73
N PHE A 186 7.69 12.46 2.84
CA PHE A 186 7.53 12.27 1.42
C PHE A 186 7.95 10.85 1.03
N HIS A 187 7.11 10.19 0.24
CA HIS A 187 7.38 8.85 -0.27
C HIS A 187 6.80 8.69 -1.68
N GLY A 188 7.23 7.63 -2.36
CA GLY A 188 6.77 7.35 -3.71
C GLY A 188 7.23 5.99 -4.23
N VAL A 189 6.74 5.61 -5.40
CA VAL A 189 7.08 4.36 -6.09
C VAL A 189 7.57 4.72 -7.50
N PRO A 190 8.87 5.00 -7.67
CA PRO A 190 9.41 5.39 -8.97
C PRO A 190 9.44 4.26 -9.99
N ARG A 191 9.43 2.99 -9.54
CA ARG A 191 9.58 1.84 -10.45
C ARG A 191 8.93 0.57 -9.90
N ILE A 192 8.24 -0.15 -10.79
CA ILE A 192 7.83 -1.54 -10.62
C ILE A 192 8.89 -2.44 -11.28
N HIS A 193 9.12 -3.63 -10.72
CA HIS A 193 10.03 -4.65 -11.27
C HIS A 193 9.21 -5.83 -11.78
N PRO A 194 8.85 -5.88 -13.07
CA PRO A 194 7.94 -6.88 -13.60
C PRO A 194 8.49 -8.31 -13.48
N GLY A 195 7.58 -9.28 -13.29
CA GLY A 195 7.91 -10.71 -13.26
C GLY A 195 8.64 -11.16 -11.99
N THR A 196 8.54 -10.38 -10.90
CA THR A 196 9.21 -10.70 -9.62
C THR A 196 8.26 -11.25 -8.57
N ALA A 197 6.97 -11.43 -8.89
CA ALA A 197 6.02 -12.10 -8.00
C ALA A 197 6.42 -13.56 -7.78
N GLY A 198 6.31 -14.05 -6.55
CA GLY A 198 6.56 -15.47 -6.25
C GLY A 198 5.55 -16.39 -6.97
N PRO A 199 5.88 -17.69 -7.16
CA PRO A 199 5.13 -18.58 -8.04
C PRO A 199 3.63 -18.65 -7.78
N GLN A 200 3.21 -18.74 -6.51
CA GLN A 200 1.79 -18.82 -6.14
C GLN A 200 1.04 -17.52 -6.44
N VAL A 201 1.69 -16.37 -6.25
CA VAL A 201 1.11 -15.06 -6.55
C VAL A 201 1.05 -14.84 -8.05
N ALA A 202 2.11 -15.20 -8.78
CA ALA A 202 2.16 -15.14 -10.24
C ALA A 202 1.07 -15.99 -10.90
N ALA A 203 0.80 -17.19 -10.36
CA ALA A 203 -0.30 -18.03 -10.82
C ALA A 203 -1.66 -17.35 -10.59
N ALA A 204 -1.89 -16.76 -9.41
CA ALA A 204 -3.11 -16.02 -9.13
C ALA A 204 -3.26 -14.76 -10.01
N GLN A 205 -2.15 -14.08 -10.32
CA GLN A 205 -2.13 -12.94 -11.25
C GLN A 205 -2.49 -13.35 -12.69
N ALA A 206 -1.96 -14.48 -13.15
CA ALA A 206 -2.30 -15.03 -14.47
C ALA A 206 -3.78 -15.42 -14.56
N GLU A 207 -4.32 -16.11 -13.54
CA GLU A 207 -5.75 -16.46 -13.43
C GLU A 207 -6.64 -15.21 -13.42
N ALA A 208 -6.24 -14.19 -12.66
CA ALA A 208 -6.98 -12.94 -12.55
C ALA A 208 -6.69 -11.96 -13.70
N GLU A 209 -5.80 -12.25 -14.66
CA GLU A 209 -5.30 -11.31 -15.68
C GLU A 209 -4.90 -9.95 -15.07
N LEU A 210 -4.18 -9.98 -13.94
CA LEU A 210 -3.83 -8.83 -13.14
C LEU A 210 -2.31 -8.70 -12.99
N PRO A 211 -1.59 -8.24 -14.02
CA PRO A 211 -0.13 -8.07 -13.95
C PRO A 211 0.26 -6.90 -13.06
N GLY A 212 1.50 -6.91 -12.60
CA GLY A 212 2.09 -5.79 -11.87
C GLY A 212 1.92 -5.92 -10.35
N ARG A 213 1.67 -4.80 -9.69
CA ARG A 213 1.69 -4.70 -8.22
C ARG A 213 0.37 -4.16 -7.67
N LEU A 214 -0.12 -4.80 -6.63
CA LEU A 214 -1.13 -4.24 -5.74
C LEU A 214 -0.45 -3.64 -4.50
N ASN A 215 -1.01 -2.55 -4.01
CA ASN A 215 -0.65 -1.95 -2.74
C ASN A 215 -1.92 -1.62 -1.95
N ILE A 216 -2.02 -2.10 -0.72
CA ILE A 216 -3.13 -1.78 0.17
C ILE A 216 -2.60 -0.79 1.21
N THR A 217 -3.14 0.44 1.20
CA THR A 217 -2.80 1.47 2.19
C THR A 217 -4.00 1.67 3.11
N LEU A 218 -3.78 1.51 4.43
CA LEU A 218 -4.80 1.65 5.47
C LEU A 218 -4.54 2.93 6.27
N ARG A 219 -5.58 3.72 6.50
CA ARG A 219 -5.50 5.03 7.16
C ARG A 219 -6.65 5.24 8.13
N VAL A 220 -6.38 5.96 9.23
CA VAL A 220 -7.38 6.51 10.15
C VAL A 220 -7.51 7.99 9.82
N THR A 221 -8.59 8.37 9.16
CA THR A 221 -8.73 9.75 8.64
C THR A 221 -9.04 10.75 9.74
N GLY A 222 -9.81 10.35 10.75
CA GLY A 222 -10.35 11.26 11.76
C GLY A 222 -11.50 12.13 11.25
N LEU A 223 -11.96 11.88 10.04
CA LEU A 223 -13.11 12.55 9.48
C LEU A 223 -14.41 11.99 10.08
N GLN A 224 -15.40 12.84 10.27
CA GLN A 224 -16.73 12.41 10.72
C GLN A 224 -17.55 11.95 9.52
N ARG A 225 -18.20 10.79 9.66
CA ARG A 225 -19.16 10.26 8.67
C ARG A 225 -20.50 10.96 8.77
#